data_be70d1927395d5fc5bf0f75ecd0ec694
#
_entry.id   be70d1927395d5fc5bf0f75ecd0ec694
#
_cell.length_a   1.000
_cell.length_b   1.000
_cell.length_c   1.000
_cell.angle_alpha   90.00
_cell.angle_beta   90.00
_cell.angle_gamma   90.00
#
_symmetry.space_group_name_H-M   'P 1'
#
loop_
_entity.id
_entity.type
_entity.pdbx_description
1 polymer ?
#
loop_
_entity_poly.entity_id
_entity_poly.type
_entity_poly.pdbx_seq_one_letter_code
_entity_poly.pdbx_strand_id
1 'polypeptide(L)'
;MSVISMKQLLEAGVHFGHQTRRWNPKMAPYIYTERNGIYIIDLQKSVGKVDEAYKAVSDIAQEGGTILFVGTKKQAQDAVKEEAQRCGMYYVNERWLGGMLTNFKTIQSRIKRLKDIERMSEDGTFDVLPKKEVVNIKKEWDKLEKNLGGIKEMKRIPDAIFVVDPKKERICVQEAHALGITLFGIGDTNCDPEELDYIIPGNDDAIRAVKLIVSKMADAVIEAKQGEAVYSDADVATEAEDIEEVAADAE
;
A
#
# COMPACT_ATOMS: atom_id res chain seq x y z
N MET A 1 12.40 -17.75 -10.43
CA MET A 1 11.79 -17.08 -11.62
C MET A 1 11.47 -15.67 -11.21
N SER A 2 11.61 -14.69 -12.13
CA SER A 2 11.25 -13.31 -11.82
C SER A 2 9.72 -13.17 -11.73
N VAL A 3 9.24 -12.39 -10.76
CA VAL A 3 7.83 -12.14 -10.46
C VAL A 3 7.13 -11.46 -11.64
N ILE A 4 7.91 -10.68 -12.41
CA ILE A 4 7.40 -9.91 -13.55
C ILE A 4 8.36 -10.02 -14.73
N SER A 5 7.85 -10.15 -15.94
CA SER A 5 8.67 -10.19 -17.14
C SER A 5 8.95 -8.78 -17.67
N MET A 6 10.13 -8.60 -18.29
CA MET A 6 10.47 -7.34 -18.97
C MET A 6 9.44 -6.94 -20.02
N LYS A 7 8.82 -7.92 -20.71
CA LYS A 7 7.78 -7.70 -21.71
C LYS A 7 6.54 -7.05 -21.10
N GLN A 8 6.08 -7.54 -19.94
CA GLN A 8 4.95 -6.95 -19.22
C GLN A 8 5.22 -5.51 -18.79
N LEU A 9 6.43 -5.22 -18.28
CA LEU A 9 6.83 -3.86 -17.91
C LEU A 9 6.85 -2.92 -19.14
N LEU A 10 7.35 -3.41 -20.27
CA LEU A 10 7.39 -2.64 -21.51
C LEU A 10 5.97 -2.32 -22.04
N GLU A 11 5.10 -3.31 -22.08
CA GLU A 11 3.70 -3.17 -22.52
C GLU A 11 2.86 -2.26 -21.62
N ALA A 12 3.15 -2.26 -20.32
CA ALA A 12 2.53 -1.35 -19.36
C ALA A 12 3.09 0.08 -19.42
N GLY A 13 4.20 0.31 -20.12
CA GLY A 13 4.84 1.63 -20.26
C GLY A 13 5.61 2.07 -19.02
N VAL A 14 6.13 1.13 -18.22
CA VAL A 14 6.91 1.39 -17.01
C VAL A 14 8.24 2.10 -17.32
N HIS A 15 8.78 1.91 -18.52
CA HIS A 15 10.06 2.46 -18.96
C HIS A 15 10.06 3.98 -19.25
N PHE A 16 8.90 4.62 -19.36
CA PHE A 16 8.83 6.06 -19.58
C PHE A 16 9.01 6.80 -18.26
N GLY A 17 10.02 7.67 -18.21
CA GLY A 17 10.23 8.59 -17.11
C GLY A 17 9.73 9.99 -17.41
N HIS A 18 10.11 10.94 -16.58
CA HIS A 18 9.80 12.35 -16.73
C HIS A 18 10.71 13.06 -17.74
N GLN A 19 10.34 14.29 -18.08
CA GLN A 19 11.18 15.19 -18.91
C GLN A 19 12.54 15.41 -18.26
N THR A 20 13.59 15.49 -19.07
CA THR A 20 15.00 15.61 -18.65
C THR A 20 15.22 16.78 -17.67
N ARG A 21 14.54 17.91 -17.85
CA ARG A 21 14.66 19.08 -16.96
C ARG A 21 14.14 18.87 -15.52
N ARG A 22 13.38 17.79 -15.28
CA ARG A 22 12.73 17.51 -13.97
C ARG A 22 13.40 16.38 -13.20
N TRP A 23 14.43 15.78 -13.74
CA TRP A 23 15.06 14.60 -13.16
C TRP A 23 15.83 14.89 -11.87
N ASN A 24 16.07 13.84 -11.11
CA ASN A 24 16.97 13.87 -9.96
C ASN A 24 18.28 13.18 -10.36
N PRO A 25 19.47 13.82 -10.19
CA PRO A 25 20.76 13.21 -10.50
C PRO A 25 21.01 11.86 -9.79
N LYS A 26 20.47 11.64 -8.60
CA LYS A 26 20.57 10.38 -7.87
C LYS A 26 19.87 9.22 -8.58
N MET A 27 18.93 9.50 -9.50
CA MET A 27 18.29 8.50 -10.34
C MET A 27 19.14 8.05 -11.54
N ALA A 28 20.29 8.68 -11.79
CA ALA A 28 21.19 8.30 -12.89
C ALA A 28 21.47 6.79 -13.01
N PRO A 29 21.69 6.03 -11.91
CA PRO A 29 21.91 4.59 -11.99
C PRO A 29 20.76 3.80 -12.61
N TYR A 30 19.52 4.32 -12.56
CA TYR A 30 18.29 3.66 -13.04
C TYR A 30 17.84 4.12 -14.42
N ILE A 31 18.55 5.08 -15.02
CA ILE A 31 18.25 5.62 -16.34
C ILE A 31 19.07 4.86 -17.40
N TYR A 32 18.38 4.35 -18.42
CA TYR A 32 19.02 3.68 -19.56
C TYR A 32 19.52 4.67 -20.62
N THR A 33 18.65 5.61 -21.02
CA THR A 33 18.97 6.61 -22.07
C THR A 33 17.98 7.77 -22.03
N GLU A 34 18.21 8.76 -22.88
CA GLU A 34 17.27 9.84 -23.18
C GLU A 34 16.73 9.69 -24.60
N ARG A 35 15.44 9.95 -24.79
CA ARG A 35 14.80 10.00 -26.09
C ARG A 35 13.73 11.07 -26.12
N ASN A 36 13.82 11.99 -27.09
CA ASN A 36 12.86 13.09 -27.28
C ASN A 36 12.64 13.96 -26.02
N GLY A 37 13.70 14.21 -25.24
CA GLY A 37 13.62 15.03 -24.02
C GLY A 37 12.96 14.33 -22.83
N ILE A 38 12.80 12.99 -22.90
CA ILE A 38 12.27 12.15 -21.83
C ILE A 38 13.29 11.07 -21.48
N TYR A 39 13.52 10.84 -20.21
CA TYR A 39 14.37 9.73 -19.78
C TYR A 39 13.65 8.40 -19.90
N ILE A 40 14.39 7.39 -20.30
CA ILE A 40 13.95 5.99 -20.37
C ILE A 40 14.58 5.24 -19.20
N ILE A 41 13.75 4.61 -18.40
CA ILE A 41 14.16 3.82 -17.24
C ILE A 41 14.67 2.46 -17.68
N ASP A 42 15.72 1.97 -17.03
CA ASP A 42 16.34 0.67 -17.26
C ASP A 42 15.44 -0.46 -16.67
N LEU A 43 14.70 -1.12 -17.54
CA LEU A 43 13.78 -2.19 -17.13
C LEU A 43 14.49 -3.43 -16.55
N GLN A 44 15.77 -3.68 -16.89
CA GLN A 44 16.51 -4.79 -16.28
C GLN A 44 16.68 -4.56 -14.78
N LYS A 45 16.99 -3.32 -14.39
CA LYS A 45 17.06 -2.93 -12.99
C LYS A 45 15.71 -2.91 -12.32
N SER A 46 14.66 -2.46 -13.04
CA SER A 46 13.30 -2.47 -12.52
C SER A 46 12.83 -3.88 -12.18
N VAL A 47 13.10 -4.88 -13.04
CA VAL A 47 12.77 -6.29 -12.75
C VAL A 47 13.43 -6.76 -11.45
N GLY A 48 14.75 -6.55 -11.31
CA GLY A 48 15.48 -6.95 -10.10
C GLY A 48 14.95 -6.26 -8.84
N LYS A 49 14.61 -4.96 -8.94
CA LYS A 49 14.07 -4.20 -7.81
C LYS A 49 12.62 -4.60 -7.45
N VAL A 50 11.83 -5.01 -8.43
CA VAL A 50 10.51 -5.61 -8.16
C VAL A 50 10.65 -6.92 -7.41
N ASP A 51 11.58 -7.81 -7.82
CA ASP A 51 11.81 -9.09 -7.16
C ASP A 51 12.29 -8.89 -5.71
N GLU A 52 13.21 -7.93 -5.46
CA GLU A 52 13.66 -7.56 -4.12
C GLU A 52 12.51 -7.05 -3.24
N ALA A 53 11.71 -6.12 -3.76
CA ALA A 53 10.56 -5.54 -3.05
C ALA A 53 9.48 -6.59 -2.78
N TYR A 54 9.20 -7.46 -3.75
CA TYR A 54 8.23 -8.55 -3.63
C TYR A 54 8.58 -9.48 -2.47
N LYS A 55 9.84 -9.90 -2.40
CA LYS A 55 10.33 -10.77 -1.33
C LYS A 55 10.19 -10.09 0.04
N ALA A 56 10.66 -8.85 0.17
CA ALA A 56 10.58 -8.12 1.45
C ALA A 56 9.13 -7.86 1.89
N VAL A 57 8.21 -7.57 0.95
CA VAL A 57 6.77 -7.46 1.24
C VAL A 57 6.19 -8.78 1.71
N SER A 58 6.57 -9.90 1.06
CA SER A 58 6.16 -11.25 1.45
C SER A 58 6.66 -11.60 2.85
N ASP A 59 7.94 -11.33 3.15
CA ASP A 59 8.53 -11.60 4.46
C ASP A 59 7.78 -10.84 5.58
N ILE A 60 7.49 -9.53 5.39
CA ILE A 60 6.71 -8.73 6.34
C ILE A 60 5.28 -9.29 6.51
N ALA A 61 4.66 -9.72 5.43
CA ALA A 61 3.30 -10.26 5.48
C ALA A 61 3.25 -11.63 6.17
N GLN A 62 4.28 -12.48 6.00
CA GLN A 62 4.45 -13.77 6.72
C GLN A 62 4.62 -13.59 8.23
N GLU A 63 5.20 -12.47 8.66
CA GLU A 63 5.32 -12.12 10.09
C GLU A 63 4.02 -11.52 10.66
N GLY A 64 2.91 -11.54 9.91
CA GLY A 64 1.64 -10.92 10.31
C GLY A 64 1.70 -9.39 10.27
N GLY A 65 2.67 -8.81 9.58
CA GLY A 65 2.83 -7.37 9.41
C GLY A 65 1.73 -6.74 8.57
N THR A 66 1.48 -5.46 8.80
CA THR A 66 0.48 -4.68 8.08
C THR A 66 1.13 -3.70 7.12
N ILE A 67 0.60 -3.62 5.91
CA ILE A 67 1.12 -2.75 4.85
C ILE A 67 0.08 -1.69 4.51
N LEU A 68 0.51 -0.43 4.44
CA LEU A 68 -0.32 0.70 4.03
C LEU A 68 0.04 1.11 2.60
N PHE A 69 -0.90 0.98 1.68
CA PHE A 69 -0.73 1.43 0.30
C PHE A 69 -1.13 2.90 0.16
N VAL A 70 -0.22 3.73 -0.37
CA VAL A 70 -0.41 5.18 -0.48
C VAL A 70 -0.22 5.64 -1.91
N GLY A 71 -1.23 6.33 -2.46
CA GLY A 71 -1.15 6.89 -3.80
C GLY A 71 -2.29 7.86 -4.07
N THR A 72 -2.02 9.16 -3.93
CA THR A 72 -3.01 10.22 -4.12
C THR A 72 -3.04 10.78 -5.54
N LYS A 73 -2.19 10.28 -6.43
CA LYS A 73 -2.23 10.61 -7.86
C LYS A 73 -3.49 10.04 -8.50
N LYS A 74 -4.16 10.80 -9.37
CA LYS A 74 -5.36 10.32 -10.07
C LYS A 74 -5.14 8.99 -10.79
N GLN A 75 -3.94 8.78 -11.31
CA GLN A 75 -3.55 7.56 -12.01
C GLN A 75 -3.36 6.36 -11.07
N ALA A 76 -3.13 6.61 -9.78
CA ALA A 76 -2.86 5.58 -8.77
C ALA A 76 -4.07 5.28 -7.87
N GLN A 77 -5.00 6.23 -7.71
CA GLN A 77 -6.09 6.18 -6.72
C GLN A 77 -6.89 4.88 -6.77
N ASP A 78 -7.34 4.49 -7.97
CA ASP A 78 -8.18 3.31 -8.14
C ASP A 78 -7.37 2.03 -7.96
N ALA A 79 -6.17 1.96 -8.56
CA ALA A 79 -5.29 0.81 -8.45
C ALA A 79 -4.89 0.52 -7.00
N VAL A 80 -4.51 1.56 -6.25
CA VAL A 80 -4.15 1.46 -4.83
C VAL A 80 -5.33 0.96 -3.99
N LYS A 81 -6.53 1.50 -4.21
CA LYS A 81 -7.73 1.07 -3.50
C LYS A 81 -8.10 -0.38 -3.80
N GLU A 82 -8.22 -0.74 -5.10
CA GLU A 82 -8.62 -2.08 -5.55
C GLU A 82 -7.65 -3.14 -5.01
N GLU A 83 -6.36 -2.93 -5.17
CA GLU A 83 -5.35 -3.93 -4.82
C GLU A 83 -5.15 -4.06 -3.30
N ALA A 84 -5.20 -2.96 -2.55
CA ALA A 84 -5.16 -3.01 -1.09
C ALA A 84 -6.38 -3.75 -0.52
N GLN A 85 -7.58 -3.50 -1.07
CA GLN A 85 -8.78 -4.23 -0.68
C GLN A 85 -8.69 -5.72 -1.03
N ARG A 86 -8.12 -6.06 -2.20
CA ARG A 86 -7.93 -7.44 -2.66
C ARG A 86 -7.05 -8.27 -1.72
N CYS A 87 -5.97 -7.67 -1.19
CA CYS A 87 -5.07 -8.35 -0.26
C CYS A 87 -5.43 -8.16 1.23
N GLY A 88 -6.53 -7.44 1.52
CA GLY A 88 -6.98 -7.18 2.89
C GLY A 88 -6.02 -6.27 3.69
N MET A 89 -5.38 -5.32 3.02
CA MET A 89 -4.50 -4.31 3.59
C MET A 89 -5.13 -2.92 3.55
N TYR A 90 -4.48 -1.95 4.18
CA TYR A 90 -4.97 -0.58 4.31
C TYR A 90 -4.51 0.30 3.14
N TYR A 91 -5.26 1.40 2.88
CA TYR A 91 -4.89 2.33 1.81
C TYR A 91 -5.23 3.78 2.12
N VAL A 92 -4.49 4.70 1.49
CA VAL A 92 -4.79 6.13 1.40
C VAL A 92 -4.66 6.54 -0.05
N ASN A 93 -5.79 6.82 -0.70
CA ASN A 93 -5.85 7.10 -2.13
C ASN A 93 -6.31 8.52 -2.48
N GLU A 94 -6.84 9.31 -1.53
CA GLU A 94 -7.36 10.65 -1.84
C GLU A 94 -6.38 11.74 -1.42
N ARG A 95 -6.07 11.84 -0.13
CA ARG A 95 -5.17 12.84 0.40
C ARG A 95 -4.49 12.35 1.67
N TRP A 96 -3.17 12.45 1.71
CA TRP A 96 -2.44 12.28 2.96
C TRP A 96 -2.71 13.44 3.89
N LEU A 97 -3.19 13.18 5.08
CA LEU A 97 -3.39 14.18 6.13
C LEU A 97 -2.13 14.25 6.99
N GLY A 98 -1.49 15.42 7.06
CA GLY A 98 -0.30 15.57 7.91
C GLY A 98 -0.58 15.14 9.35
N GLY A 99 0.34 14.34 9.92
CA GLY A 99 0.17 13.72 11.22
C GLY A 99 -0.61 12.40 11.19
N MET A 100 -0.83 11.80 10.01
CA MET A 100 -1.61 10.56 9.90
C MET A 100 -0.98 9.41 10.67
N LEU A 101 0.33 9.35 10.74
CA LEU A 101 1.09 8.36 11.52
C LEU A 101 1.68 8.97 12.79
N THR A 102 2.34 10.11 12.69
CA THR A 102 3.00 10.78 13.83
C THR A 102 2.01 11.29 14.87
N ASN A 103 0.77 11.57 14.49
CA ASN A 103 -0.33 11.94 15.41
C ASN A 103 -1.49 10.95 15.31
N PHE A 104 -1.17 9.66 15.29
CA PHE A 104 -2.12 8.57 15.10
C PHE A 104 -3.28 8.58 16.10
N LYS A 105 -3.03 8.98 17.35
CA LYS A 105 -4.08 9.10 18.37
C LYS A 105 -5.20 10.07 17.96
N THR A 106 -4.85 11.19 17.33
CA THR A 106 -5.83 12.15 16.82
C THR A 106 -6.58 11.56 15.61
N ILE A 107 -5.89 10.86 14.72
CA ILE A 107 -6.53 10.18 13.59
C ILE A 107 -7.51 9.11 14.09
N GLN A 108 -7.15 8.31 15.09
CA GLN A 108 -8.05 7.34 15.72
C GLN A 108 -9.33 8.00 16.27
N SER A 109 -9.22 9.20 16.87
CA SER A 109 -10.39 9.94 17.33
C SER A 109 -11.32 10.36 16.18
N ARG A 110 -10.75 10.69 15.00
CA ARG A 110 -11.53 11.00 13.80
C ARG A 110 -12.16 9.77 13.15
N ILE A 111 -11.46 8.64 13.18
CA ILE A 111 -12.00 7.33 12.75
C ILE A 111 -13.16 6.94 13.67
N LYS A 112 -13.01 7.12 14.99
CA LYS A 112 -14.12 6.89 15.93
C LYS A 112 -15.33 7.77 15.59
N ARG A 113 -15.12 9.05 15.30
CA ARG A 113 -16.19 9.95 14.87
C ARG A 113 -16.87 9.48 13.59
N LEU A 114 -16.11 8.97 12.62
CA LEU A 114 -16.64 8.37 11.40
C LEU A 114 -17.57 7.18 11.73
N LYS A 115 -17.11 6.24 12.56
CA LYS A 115 -17.90 5.07 13.00
C LYS A 115 -19.15 5.49 13.82
N ASP A 116 -19.05 6.54 14.61
CA ASP A 116 -20.21 7.07 15.35
C ASP A 116 -21.26 7.65 14.39
N ILE A 117 -20.86 8.37 13.33
CA ILE A 117 -21.80 8.90 12.33
C ILE A 117 -22.47 7.76 11.55
N GLU A 118 -21.76 6.71 11.20
CA GLU A 118 -22.31 5.52 10.55
C GLU A 118 -23.38 4.86 11.41
N ARG A 119 -23.08 4.65 12.70
CA ARG A 119 -24.05 4.12 13.65
C ARG A 119 -25.28 5.01 13.76
N MET A 120 -25.12 6.35 13.82
CA MET A 120 -26.25 7.28 13.83
C MET A 120 -27.13 7.18 12.57
N SER A 121 -26.53 6.80 11.43
CA SER A 121 -27.29 6.56 10.19
C SER A 121 -28.09 5.26 10.24
N GLU A 122 -27.59 4.23 10.93
CA GLU A 122 -28.23 2.93 11.09
C GLU A 122 -29.32 2.94 12.17
N ASP A 123 -29.09 3.66 13.27
CA ASP A 123 -29.99 3.73 14.45
C ASP A 123 -31.22 4.63 14.23
N GLY A 124 -31.40 5.24 13.04
CA GLY A 124 -32.49 6.17 12.77
C GLY A 124 -32.36 7.54 13.47
N THR A 125 -31.20 7.85 14.06
CA THR A 125 -30.94 9.14 14.73
C THR A 125 -31.12 10.32 13.78
N PHE A 126 -30.86 10.13 12.48
CA PHE A 126 -31.05 11.19 11.48
C PHE A 126 -32.50 11.61 11.29
N ASP A 127 -33.49 10.78 11.64
CA ASP A 127 -34.90 11.10 11.51
C ASP A 127 -35.40 12.03 12.63
N VAL A 128 -34.70 12.03 13.76
CA VAL A 128 -35.02 12.85 14.95
C VAL A 128 -34.32 14.22 14.89
N LEU A 129 -33.21 14.34 14.15
CA LEU A 129 -32.41 15.55 14.06
C LEU A 129 -33.02 16.60 13.08
N PRO A 130 -32.81 17.90 13.33
CA PRO A 130 -33.16 18.94 12.36
C PRO A 130 -32.49 18.72 11.00
N LYS A 131 -33.20 18.90 9.90
CA LYS A 131 -32.69 18.69 8.52
C LYS A 131 -31.36 19.39 8.24
N LYS A 132 -31.14 20.59 8.79
CA LYS A 132 -29.88 21.34 8.62
C LYS A 132 -28.69 20.63 9.27
N GLU A 133 -28.88 20.03 10.45
CA GLU A 133 -27.84 19.29 11.14
C GLU A 133 -27.51 18.00 10.42
N VAL A 134 -28.50 17.26 9.95
CA VAL A 134 -28.30 16.04 9.14
C VAL A 134 -27.47 16.32 7.90
N VAL A 135 -27.73 17.44 7.20
CA VAL A 135 -26.94 17.84 6.03
C VAL A 135 -25.48 18.11 6.40
N ASN A 136 -25.23 18.75 7.54
CA ASN A 136 -23.87 19.02 7.99
C ASN A 136 -23.11 17.74 8.39
N ILE A 137 -23.80 16.84 9.12
CA ILE A 137 -23.23 15.53 9.51
C ILE A 137 -22.92 14.68 8.28
N LYS A 138 -23.80 14.64 7.27
CA LYS A 138 -23.54 13.91 6.02
C LYS A 138 -22.33 14.47 5.27
N LYS A 139 -22.16 15.80 5.21
CA LYS A 139 -20.95 16.43 4.62
C LYS A 139 -19.67 16.09 5.41
N GLU A 140 -19.77 16.03 6.73
CA GLU A 140 -18.66 15.57 7.59
C GLU A 140 -18.34 14.11 7.32
N TRP A 141 -19.34 13.25 7.23
CA TRP A 141 -19.21 11.84 6.90
C TRP A 141 -18.50 11.61 5.57
N ASP A 142 -19.02 12.19 4.50
CA ASP A 142 -18.43 12.10 3.15
C ASP A 142 -16.94 12.50 3.16
N LYS A 143 -16.59 13.56 3.89
CA LYS A 143 -15.21 14.03 3.99
C LYS A 143 -14.33 13.07 4.79
N LEU A 144 -14.83 12.51 5.87
CA LEU A 144 -14.10 11.55 6.71
C LEU A 144 -13.93 10.22 5.97
N GLU A 145 -15.00 9.70 5.39
CA GLU A 145 -14.98 8.46 4.62
C GLU A 145 -14.00 8.54 3.44
N LYS A 146 -14.06 9.64 2.69
CA LYS A 146 -13.17 9.87 1.57
C LYS A 146 -11.69 9.84 1.94
N ASN A 147 -11.30 10.41 3.11
CA ASN A 147 -9.89 10.54 3.48
C ASN A 147 -9.39 9.43 4.44
N LEU A 148 -10.27 8.83 5.22
CA LEU A 148 -9.93 7.87 6.28
C LEU A 148 -10.54 6.50 6.09
N GLY A 149 -11.45 6.32 5.12
CA GLY A 149 -12.15 5.05 4.89
C GLY A 149 -11.20 3.87 4.69
N GLY A 150 -10.09 4.07 3.96
CA GLY A 150 -9.10 3.02 3.73
C GLY A 150 -8.27 2.60 4.95
N ILE A 151 -8.28 3.39 6.02
CA ILE A 151 -7.57 3.09 7.29
C ILE A 151 -8.52 2.92 8.47
N LYS A 152 -9.82 2.80 8.22
CA LYS A 152 -10.88 2.74 9.23
C LYS A 152 -10.68 1.59 10.23
N GLU A 153 -10.21 0.44 9.76
CA GLU A 153 -9.98 -0.74 10.59
C GLU A 153 -8.52 -0.86 11.09
N MET A 154 -7.67 0.10 10.77
CA MET A 154 -6.28 0.11 11.20
C MET A 154 -6.16 0.45 12.69
N LYS A 155 -5.80 -0.54 13.51
CA LYS A 155 -5.71 -0.41 14.98
C LYS A 155 -4.35 0.06 15.47
N ARG A 156 -3.29 -0.20 14.70
CA ARG A 156 -1.90 0.15 15.00
C ARG A 156 -1.23 0.80 13.79
N ILE A 157 -0.11 1.45 14.01
CA ILE A 157 0.74 1.98 12.95
C ILE A 157 1.19 0.83 12.05
N PRO A 158 1.21 0.99 10.71
CA PRO A 158 1.61 -0.08 9.81
C PRO A 158 3.10 -0.40 9.94
N ASP A 159 3.48 -1.64 9.66
CA ASP A 159 4.86 -2.12 9.71
C ASP A 159 5.64 -1.70 8.44
N ALA A 160 4.92 -1.53 7.33
CA ALA A 160 5.48 -1.04 6.07
C ALA A 160 4.50 -0.14 5.30
N ILE A 161 5.04 0.70 4.43
CA ILE A 161 4.26 1.58 3.56
C ILE A 161 4.72 1.39 2.12
N PHE A 162 3.78 1.21 1.20
CA PHE A 162 4.02 1.21 -0.23
C PHE A 162 3.51 2.52 -0.83
N VAL A 163 4.41 3.33 -1.39
CA VAL A 163 4.13 4.68 -1.89
C VAL A 163 4.20 4.74 -3.42
N VAL A 164 3.23 5.37 -4.05
CA VAL A 164 3.29 5.74 -5.46
C VAL A 164 3.62 7.24 -5.56
N ASP A 165 4.71 7.59 -6.22
CA ASP A 165 5.27 8.94 -6.32
C ASP A 165 5.70 9.52 -4.94
N PRO A 166 6.86 9.12 -4.40
CA PRO A 166 7.36 9.59 -3.10
C PRO A 166 7.55 11.11 -3.06
N LYS A 167 7.83 11.75 -4.19
CA LYS A 167 7.97 13.19 -4.29
C LYS A 167 6.66 13.93 -4.00
N LYS A 168 5.53 13.39 -4.46
CA LYS A 168 4.20 13.93 -4.18
C LYS A 168 3.77 13.63 -2.76
N GLU A 169 4.05 12.42 -2.28
CA GLU A 169 3.70 11.95 -0.95
C GLU A 169 4.78 12.24 0.10
N ARG A 170 5.54 13.34 -0.08
CA ARG A 170 6.68 13.69 0.76
C ARG A 170 6.37 13.73 2.26
N ILE A 171 5.17 14.15 2.65
CA ILE A 171 4.77 14.20 4.07
C ILE A 171 4.65 12.77 4.62
N CYS A 172 4.08 11.84 3.85
CA CYS A 172 4.01 10.42 4.20
C CYS A 172 5.42 9.84 4.41
N VAL A 173 6.33 10.07 3.46
CA VAL A 173 7.72 9.61 3.52
C VAL A 173 8.42 10.15 4.76
N GLN A 174 8.29 11.45 5.06
CA GLN A 174 8.89 12.07 6.25
C GLN A 174 8.34 11.49 7.56
N GLU A 175 7.03 11.23 7.63
CA GLU A 175 6.41 10.62 8.81
C GLU A 175 6.86 9.17 9.00
N ALA A 176 6.99 8.40 7.91
CA ALA A 176 7.49 7.04 7.95
C ALA A 176 8.93 6.98 8.44
N HIS A 177 9.81 7.82 7.92
CA HIS A 177 11.20 7.96 8.41
C HIS A 177 11.27 8.31 9.90
N ALA A 178 10.44 9.26 10.35
CA ALA A 178 10.41 9.68 11.77
C ALA A 178 10.00 8.52 12.70
N LEU A 179 9.26 7.54 12.20
CA LEU A 179 8.78 6.39 12.96
C LEU A 179 9.57 5.10 12.68
N GLY A 180 10.54 5.13 11.76
CA GLY A 180 11.33 3.96 11.38
C GLY A 180 10.53 2.88 10.65
N ILE A 181 9.50 3.27 9.88
CA ILE A 181 8.66 2.37 9.10
C ILE A 181 9.31 2.08 7.76
N THR A 182 9.37 0.82 7.36
CA THR A 182 9.95 0.41 6.07
C THR A 182 9.17 0.98 4.89
N LEU A 183 9.88 1.63 3.96
CA LEU A 183 9.31 2.29 2.80
C LEU A 183 9.62 1.56 1.50
N PHE A 184 8.56 1.14 0.84
CA PHE A 184 8.56 0.66 -0.53
C PHE A 184 7.96 1.72 -1.45
N GLY A 185 8.39 1.81 -2.69
CA GLY A 185 7.70 2.74 -3.59
C GLY A 185 8.11 2.68 -5.04
N ILE A 186 7.19 3.15 -5.90
CA ILE A 186 7.45 3.39 -7.31
C ILE A 186 8.12 4.76 -7.42
N GLY A 187 9.38 4.75 -7.86
CA GLY A 187 10.16 5.96 -8.08
C GLY A 187 10.39 6.23 -9.56
N ASP A 188 9.88 7.37 -10.05
CA ASP A 188 10.20 7.87 -11.38
C ASP A 188 11.52 8.65 -11.37
N THR A 189 11.99 9.08 -12.51
CA THR A 189 13.27 9.81 -12.71
C THR A 189 13.39 11.14 -11.95
N ASN A 190 12.31 11.65 -11.35
CA ASN A 190 12.23 12.91 -10.61
C ASN A 190 12.27 12.74 -9.08
N CYS A 191 12.33 11.51 -8.57
CA CYS A 191 12.35 11.23 -7.13
C CYS A 191 13.79 11.12 -6.58
N ASP A 192 13.92 11.10 -5.26
CA ASP A 192 15.16 10.75 -4.57
C ASP A 192 15.11 9.26 -4.19
N PRO A 193 15.95 8.39 -4.77
CA PRO A 193 15.95 6.97 -4.46
C PRO A 193 16.36 6.65 -3.03
N GLU A 194 17.09 7.52 -2.34
CA GLU A 194 17.54 7.32 -0.98
C GLU A 194 16.43 7.55 0.06
N GLU A 195 15.31 8.14 -0.35
CA GLU A 195 14.12 8.30 0.51
C GLU A 195 13.32 6.99 0.67
N LEU A 196 13.65 5.93 -0.09
CA LEU A 196 12.97 4.65 -0.05
C LEU A 196 13.94 3.52 0.30
N ASP A 197 13.54 2.62 1.20
CA ASP A 197 14.32 1.42 1.51
C ASP A 197 14.31 0.45 0.31
N TYR A 198 13.16 0.32 -0.34
CA TYR A 198 12.97 -0.51 -1.53
C TYR A 198 12.35 0.30 -2.67
N ILE A 199 13.22 0.86 -3.52
CA ILE A 199 12.77 1.58 -4.70
C ILE A 199 12.48 0.62 -5.85
N ILE A 200 11.35 0.83 -6.54
CA ILE A 200 11.01 0.22 -7.82
C ILE A 200 11.06 1.30 -8.89
N PRO A 201 12.14 1.37 -9.69
CA PRO A 201 12.22 2.36 -10.75
C PRO A 201 11.14 2.12 -11.80
N GLY A 202 10.28 3.11 -12.01
CA GLY A 202 9.15 2.96 -12.93
C GLY A 202 8.33 4.21 -13.07
N ASN A 203 7.49 4.22 -14.12
CA ASN A 203 6.56 5.29 -14.42
C ASN A 203 5.42 5.35 -13.41
N ASP A 204 5.29 6.47 -12.72
CA ASP A 204 4.24 6.72 -11.73
C ASP A 204 3.03 7.50 -12.30
N ASP A 205 3.08 7.89 -13.60
CA ASP A 205 2.02 8.62 -14.30
C ASP A 205 1.14 7.72 -15.18
N ALA A 206 1.60 6.52 -15.53
CA ALA A 206 0.85 5.59 -16.35
C ALA A 206 -0.01 4.65 -15.49
N ILE A 207 -1.33 4.71 -15.64
CA ILE A 207 -2.29 3.87 -14.88
C ILE A 207 -1.93 2.38 -14.97
N ARG A 208 -1.57 1.90 -16.19
CA ARG A 208 -1.21 0.48 -16.40
C ARG A 208 0.08 0.09 -15.69
N ALA A 209 1.08 1.00 -15.65
CA ALA A 209 2.35 0.76 -14.97
C ALA A 209 2.16 0.67 -13.46
N VAL A 210 1.43 1.64 -12.88
CA VAL A 210 1.11 1.65 -11.46
C VAL A 210 0.30 0.42 -11.08
N LYS A 211 -0.79 0.11 -11.81
CA LYS A 211 -1.63 -1.06 -11.53
C LYS A 211 -0.83 -2.36 -11.57
N LEU A 212 0.06 -2.53 -12.56
CA LEU A 212 0.90 -3.72 -12.70
C LEU A 212 1.81 -3.93 -11.50
N ILE A 213 2.49 -2.87 -11.02
CA ILE A 213 3.43 -2.99 -9.90
C ILE A 213 2.66 -3.16 -8.58
N VAL A 214 1.64 -2.36 -8.34
CA VAL A 214 0.81 -2.45 -7.11
C VAL A 214 0.14 -3.83 -7.00
N SER A 215 -0.36 -4.39 -8.11
CA SER A 215 -0.96 -5.73 -8.11
C SER A 215 0.06 -6.81 -7.73
N LYS A 216 1.33 -6.69 -8.14
CA LYS A 216 2.37 -7.63 -7.74
C LYS A 216 2.69 -7.55 -6.26
N MET A 217 2.71 -6.36 -5.69
CA MET A 217 2.89 -6.22 -4.23
C MET A 217 1.70 -6.80 -3.45
N ALA A 218 0.49 -6.62 -3.96
CA ALA A 218 -0.70 -7.26 -3.39
C ALA A 218 -0.67 -8.80 -3.52
N ASP A 219 -0.16 -9.34 -4.66
CA ASP A 219 0.05 -10.78 -4.85
C ASP A 219 1.01 -11.33 -3.79
N ALA A 220 2.13 -10.63 -3.50
CA ALA A 220 3.07 -11.02 -2.46
C ALA A 220 2.41 -11.18 -1.08
N VAL A 221 1.52 -10.25 -0.73
CA VAL A 221 0.77 -10.32 0.53
C VAL A 221 -0.20 -11.50 0.56
N ILE A 222 -0.88 -11.77 -0.56
CA ILE A 222 -1.85 -12.86 -0.65
C ILE A 222 -1.15 -14.20 -0.56
N GLU A 223 -0.05 -14.38 -1.29
CA GLU A 223 0.75 -15.63 -1.26
C GLU A 223 1.31 -15.90 0.13
N ALA A 224 1.82 -14.87 0.80
CA ALA A 224 2.31 -14.97 2.18
C ALA A 224 1.22 -15.48 3.14
N LYS A 225 0.03 -14.88 3.10
CA LYS A 225 -1.11 -15.27 3.94
C LYS A 225 -1.66 -16.65 3.62
N GLN A 226 -1.63 -17.09 2.36
CA GLN A 226 -2.04 -18.45 1.97
C GLN A 226 -1.06 -19.49 2.46
N GLY A 227 0.24 -19.18 2.46
CA GLY A 227 1.27 -20.02 3.07
C GLY A 227 1.03 -20.25 4.56
N GLU A 228 0.73 -19.20 5.32
CA GLU A 228 0.39 -19.32 6.75
C GLU A 228 -0.84 -20.22 7.00
N ALA A 229 -1.89 -20.07 6.19
CA ALA A 229 -3.08 -20.91 6.33
C ALA A 229 -2.77 -22.41 6.14
N VAL A 230 -1.92 -22.73 5.18
CA VAL A 230 -1.51 -24.14 4.93
C VAL A 230 -0.64 -24.68 6.07
N TYR A 231 0.25 -23.87 6.64
CA TYR A 231 1.07 -24.30 7.79
C TYR A 231 0.25 -24.43 9.07
N SER A 232 -0.68 -23.51 9.33
CA SER A 232 -1.55 -23.57 10.51
C SER A 232 -2.48 -24.81 10.48
N ASP A 233 -3.01 -25.16 9.31
CA ASP A 233 -3.84 -26.35 9.14
C ASP A 233 -3.02 -27.65 9.27
N ALA A 234 -1.76 -27.63 8.86
CA ALA A 234 -0.84 -28.77 9.03
C ALA A 234 -0.42 -28.97 10.51
N ASP A 235 -0.14 -27.87 11.23
CA ASP A 235 0.19 -27.91 12.66
C ASP A 235 -0.98 -28.41 13.50
N VAL A 236 -2.21 -28.02 13.20
CA VAL A 236 -3.44 -28.51 13.87
C VAL A 236 -3.67 -29.98 13.57
N ALA A 237 -3.34 -30.45 12.35
CA ALA A 237 -3.49 -31.86 11.98
C ALA A 237 -2.47 -32.75 12.72
N THR A 238 -1.21 -32.29 12.85
CA THR A 238 -0.16 -33.03 13.60
C THR A 238 -0.44 -33.10 15.11
N GLU A 239 -0.93 -31.99 15.72
CA GLU A 239 -1.33 -32.02 17.12
C GLU A 239 -2.53 -32.93 17.38
N ALA A 240 -3.45 -33.09 16.43
CA ALA A 240 -4.58 -33.99 16.52
C ALA A 240 -4.15 -35.48 16.42
N GLU A 241 -3.20 -35.82 15.54
CA GLU A 241 -2.66 -37.15 15.40
C GLU A 241 -1.84 -37.55 16.64
N ASP A 242 -1.03 -36.65 17.21
CA ASP A 242 -0.26 -36.89 18.45
C ASP A 242 -1.16 -37.14 19.67
N ILE A 243 -2.33 -36.48 19.74
CA ILE A 243 -3.30 -36.68 20.82
C ILE A 243 -4.02 -38.05 20.69
N GLU A 244 -4.33 -38.50 19.46
CA GLU A 244 -4.95 -39.79 19.22
C GLU A 244 -3.96 -40.94 19.52
N GLU A 245 -2.67 -40.79 19.19
CA GLU A 245 -1.65 -41.80 19.45
C GLU A 245 -1.39 -41.98 20.96
N VAL A 246 -1.37 -40.86 21.72
CA VAL A 246 -1.22 -40.90 23.19
C VAL A 246 -2.45 -41.50 23.89
N ALA A 247 -3.65 -41.34 23.32
CA ALA A 247 -4.88 -41.91 23.85
C ALA A 247 -4.99 -43.42 23.57
N ALA A 248 -4.43 -43.91 22.45
CA ALA A 248 -4.42 -45.32 22.08
C ALA A 248 -3.43 -46.17 22.89
N ASP A 249 -2.32 -45.56 23.37
CA ASP A 249 -1.34 -46.22 24.22
C ASP A 249 -1.73 -46.32 25.71
N ALA A 250 -2.88 -45.69 26.09
CA ALA A 250 -3.37 -45.65 27.47
C ALA A 250 -4.52 -46.63 27.76
N GLU A 251 -4.95 -47.46 26.80
CA GLU A 251 -5.88 -48.59 26.98
C GLU A 251 -5.14 -49.94 26.99
#